data_63a87493dcba36905a788ac250e09917
#
_entry.id   63a87493dcba36905a788ac250e09917
#
_cell.length_a   1.000
_cell.length_b   1.000
_cell.length_c   1.000
_cell.angle_alpha   90.00
_cell.angle_beta   90.00
_cell.angle_gamma   90.00
#
_symmetry.space_group_name_H-M   'P 1'
#
loop_
_entity.id
_entity.type
_entity.pdbx_description
1 polymer ?
#
loop_
_entity_poly.entity_id
_entity_poly.type
_entity_poly.pdbx_seq_one_letter_code
_entity_poly.pdbx_strand_id
1 'polypeptide(L)'
;MAAMLFAGCTSEQQIRKSALRYFKDGNSAYLHRDYQNAIWNYRKAITMDSETPEFHFNLGLVYYELGNYPEALDAYMRVAELRPGLSDTYYNIALAYHRMEQSTDADRYYNRYQDMLSLRKAKELARKKTEMK
;
A
#
# COMPACT_ATOMS: atom_id res chain seq x y z
N MET A 1 19.25 -23.01 -26.54
CA MET A 1 19.14 -21.72 -25.82
C MET A 1 17.69 -21.31 -25.47
N ALA A 2 16.68 -21.75 -26.17
CA ALA A 2 15.27 -21.39 -25.87
C ALA A 2 14.70 -22.00 -24.56
N ALA A 3 15.20 -23.16 -24.11
CA ALA A 3 14.71 -23.86 -22.93
C ALA A 3 15.00 -23.13 -21.59
N MET A 4 16.08 -22.33 -21.51
CA MET A 4 16.45 -21.60 -20.28
C MET A 4 15.56 -20.35 -20.05
N LEU A 5 15.03 -19.73 -21.10
CA LEU A 5 14.13 -18.58 -20.99
C LEU A 5 12.74 -18.97 -20.48
N PHE A 6 12.26 -20.17 -20.83
CA PHE A 6 10.97 -20.68 -20.35
C PHE A 6 11.00 -21.12 -18.88
N ALA A 7 12.12 -21.64 -18.37
CA ALA A 7 12.26 -22.04 -16.97
C ALA A 7 12.27 -20.82 -16.02
N GLY A 8 12.90 -19.70 -16.42
CA GLY A 8 12.88 -18.45 -15.66
C GLY A 8 11.47 -17.84 -15.54
N CYS A 9 10.74 -17.76 -16.64
CA CYS A 9 9.36 -17.24 -16.66
C CYS A 9 8.41 -18.07 -15.78
N THR A 10 8.55 -19.39 -15.77
CA THR A 10 7.70 -20.27 -14.94
C THR A 10 7.99 -20.12 -13.45
N SER A 11 9.26 -19.90 -13.06
CA SER A 11 9.63 -19.70 -11.66
C SER A 11 9.11 -18.36 -11.12
N GLU A 12 9.23 -17.27 -11.86
CA GLU A 12 8.70 -15.96 -11.48
C GLU A 12 7.17 -15.96 -11.35
N GLN A 13 6.47 -16.58 -12.29
CA GLN A 13 5.03 -16.74 -12.22
C GLN A 13 4.60 -17.57 -10.99
N GLN A 14 5.35 -18.59 -10.64
CA GLN A 14 5.10 -19.42 -9.46
C GLN A 14 5.29 -18.60 -8.17
N ILE A 15 6.35 -17.81 -8.07
CA ILE A 15 6.63 -16.92 -6.94
C ILE A 15 5.50 -15.91 -6.80
N ARG A 16 5.10 -15.25 -7.90
CA ARG A 16 4.01 -14.28 -7.88
C ARG A 16 2.67 -14.89 -7.46
N LYS A 17 2.34 -16.10 -7.94
CA LYS A 17 1.14 -16.82 -7.49
C LYS A 17 1.19 -17.13 -6.00
N SER A 18 2.34 -17.53 -5.48
CA SER A 18 2.53 -17.80 -4.05
C SER A 18 2.40 -16.53 -3.22
N ALA A 19 2.98 -15.41 -3.65
CA ALA A 19 2.82 -14.11 -2.99
C ALA A 19 1.35 -13.70 -2.91
N LEU A 20 0.60 -13.80 -4.01
CA LEU A 20 -0.82 -13.49 -4.05
C LEU A 20 -1.67 -14.40 -3.16
N ARG A 21 -1.29 -15.68 -3.02
CA ARG A 21 -1.97 -16.60 -2.10
C ARG A 21 -1.79 -16.14 -0.65
N TYR A 22 -0.56 -15.86 -0.23
CA TYR A 22 -0.30 -15.34 1.11
C TYR A 22 -1.04 -14.00 1.34
N PHE A 23 -1.07 -13.13 0.35
CA PHE A 23 -1.83 -11.88 0.47
C PHE A 23 -3.33 -12.13 0.69
N LYS A 24 -3.95 -13.06 -0.02
CA LYS A 24 -5.35 -13.44 0.17
C LYS A 24 -5.60 -14.06 1.55
N ASP A 25 -4.69 -14.92 2.00
CA ASP A 25 -4.77 -15.54 3.33
C ASP A 25 -4.64 -14.46 4.43
N GLY A 26 -3.76 -13.47 4.23
CA GLY A 26 -3.64 -12.30 5.08
C GLY A 26 -4.92 -11.47 5.13
N ASN A 27 -5.56 -11.23 3.99
CA ASN A 27 -6.84 -10.51 3.93
C ASN A 27 -7.95 -11.28 4.68
N SER A 28 -8.00 -12.59 4.53
CA SER A 28 -8.94 -13.44 5.27
C SER A 28 -8.69 -13.34 6.78
N ALA A 29 -7.45 -13.45 7.23
CA ALA A 29 -7.08 -13.32 8.63
C ALA A 29 -7.47 -11.92 9.18
N TYR A 30 -7.22 -10.86 8.42
CA TYR A 30 -7.60 -9.49 8.78
C TYR A 30 -9.11 -9.36 8.99
N LEU A 31 -9.92 -9.90 8.09
CA LEU A 31 -11.39 -9.86 8.20
C LEU A 31 -11.90 -10.59 9.46
N HIS A 32 -11.20 -11.63 9.90
CA HIS A 32 -11.51 -12.35 11.15
C HIS A 32 -10.85 -11.74 12.38
N ARG A 33 -10.19 -10.58 12.25
CA ARG A 33 -9.43 -9.89 13.29
C ARG A 33 -8.28 -10.71 13.88
N ASP A 34 -7.81 -11.72 13.15
CA ASP A 34 -6.59 -12.46 13.48
C ASP A 34 -5.37 -11.68 12.92
N TYR A 35 -5.06 -10.59 13.61
CA TYR A 35 -4.05 -9.63 13.15
C TYR A 35 -2.64 -10.23 13.13
N GLN A 36 -2.31 -11.15 14.03
CA GLN A 36 -1.00 -11.80 14.04
C GLN A 36 -0.81 -12.68 12.80
N ASN A 37 -1.83 -13.44 12.44
CA ASN A 37 -1.81 -14.26 11.24
C ASN A 37 -1.84 -13.40 9.97
N ALA A 38 -2.58 -12.28 9.98
CA ALA A 38 -2.57 -11.31 8.87
C ALA A 38 -1.15 -10.75 8.65
N ILE A 39 -0.47 -10.28 9.70
CA ILE A 39 0.91 -9.78 9.63
C ILE A 39 1.85 -10.85 9.06
N TRP A 40 1.76 -12.07 9.56
CA TRP A 40 2.60 -13.17 9.10
C TRP A 40 2.43 -13.42 7.59
N ASN A 41 1.19 -13.48 7.12
CA ASN A 41 0.87 -13.71 5.73
C ASN A 41 1.30 -12.54 4.83
N TYR A 42 1.05 -11.28 5.22
CA TYR A 42 1.50 -10.12 4.45
C TYR A 42 3.03 -10.05 4.36
N ARG A 43 3.73 -10.31 5.44
CA ARG A 43 5.20 -10.37 5.43
C ARG A 43 5.73 -11.47 4.54
N LYS A 44 5.08 -12.64 4.47
CA LYS A 44 5.41 -13.72 3.51
C LYS A 44 5.20 -13.27 2.07
N ALA A 45 4.09 -12.60 1.77
CA ALA A 45 3.85 -12.04 0.45
C ALA A 45 4.93 -11.03 0.04
N ILE A 46 5.29 -10.10 0.95
CA ILE A 46 6.34 -9.08 0.75
C ILE A 46 7.72 -9.72 0.54
N THR A 47 8.04 -10.80 1.25
CA THR A 47 9.31 -11.53 1.07
C THR A 47 9.45 -12.11 -0.34
N MET A 48 8.32 -12.47 -0.96
CA MET A 48 8.28 -13.03 -2.32
C MET A 48 8.21 -11.94 -3.40
N ASP A 49 7.49 -10.84 -3.11
CA ASP A 49 7.31 -9.70 -4.00
C ASP A 49 7.23 -8.41 -3.16
N SER A 50 8.35 -7.73 -3.05
CA SER A 50 8.49 -6.50 -2.27
C SER A 50 8.01 -5.25 -3.00
N GLU A 51 7.68 -5.36 -4.30
CA GLU A 51 7.35 -4.24 -5.17
C GLU A 51 5.83 -4.03 -5.37
N THR A 52 5.00 -4.92 -4.79
CA THR A 52 3.54 -4.77 -4.82
C THR A 52 3.08 -3.87 -3.67
N PRO A 53 2.62 -2.63 -3.94
CA PRO A 53 2.26 -1.65 -2.90
C PRO A 53 1.12 -2.13 -1.99
N GLU A 54 0.19 -2.90 -2.53
CA GLU A 54 -0.98 -3.39 -1.80
C GLU A 54 -0.60 -4.29 -0.60
N PHE A 55 0.51 -5.02 -0.70
CA PHE A 55 1.00 -5.86 0.40
C PHE A 55 1.47 -5.01 1.58
N HIS A 56 2.22 -3.96 1.29
CA HIS A 56 2.69 -3.00 2.31
C HIS A 56 1.54 -2.18 2.89
N PHE A 57 0.58 -1.77 2.04
CA PHE A 57 -0.56 -0.99 2.48
C PHE A 57 -1.39 -1.77 3.52
N ASN A 58 -1.74 -3.02 3.21
CA ASN A 58 -2.54 -3.85 4.13
C ASN A 58 -1.77 -4.22 5.40
N LEU A 59 -0.45 -4.42 5.31
CA LEU A 59 0.40 -4.59 6.49
C LEU A 59 0.35 -3.33 7.38
N GLY A 60 0.44 -2.14 6.78
CA GLY A 60 0.31 -0.87 7.48
C GLY A 60 -1.02 -0.70 8.19
N LEU A 61 -2.13 -1.10 7.54
CA LEU A 61 -3.47 -1.08 8.16
C LEU A 61 -3.52 -1.95 9.41
N VAL A 62 -2.99 -3.17 9.35
CA VAL A 62 -2.99 -4.07 10.52
C VAL A 62 -2.16 -3.48 11.66
N TYR A 63 -0.98 -2.95 11.39
CA TYR A 63 -0.18 -2.30 12.41
C TYR A 63 -0.89 -1.08 13.02
N TYR A 64 -1.57 -0.28 12.19
CA TYR A 64 -2.35 0.85 12.67
C TYR A 64 -3.48 0.41 13.60
N GLU A 65 -4.24 -0.63 13.27
CA GLU A 65 -5.32 -1.20 14.09
C GLU A 65 -4.80 -1.73 15.44
N LEU A 66 -3.57 -2.25 15.46
CA LEU A 66 -2.91 -2.71 16.68
C LEU A 66 -2.30 -1.57 17.52
N GLY A 67 -2.31 -0.33 17.03
CA GLY A 67 -1.65 0.80 17.68
C GLY A 67 -0.13 0.84 17.49
N ASN A 68 0.41 -0.01 16.63
CA ASN A 68 1.83 -0.03 16.26
C ASN A 68 2.08 1.01 15.15
N TYR A 69 1.96 2.29 15.50
CA TYR A 69 2.02 3.39 14.54
C TYR A 69 3.38 3.56 13.85
N PRO A 70 4.53 3.36 14.50
CA PRO A 70 5.82 3.40 13.82
C PRO A 70 5.94 2.36 12.71
N GLU A 71 5.52 1.11 12.96
CA GLU A 71 5.55 0.03 11.96
C GLU A 71 4.51 0.28 10.84
N ALA A 72 3.35 0.83 11.18
CA ALA A 72 2.37 1.26 10.19
C ALA A 72 2.96 2.33 9.27
N LEU A 73 3.68 3.30 9.86
CA LEU A 73 4.32 4.38 9.14
C LEU A 73 5.37 3.85 8.15
N ASP A 74 6.25 2.94 8.58
CA ASP A 74 7.25 2.31 7.71
C ASP A 74 6.59 1.62 6.51
N ALA A 75 5.52 0.88 6.74
CA ALA A 75 4.78 0.20 5.68
C ALA A 75 4.14 1.20 4.70
N TYR A 76 3.49 2.26 5.19
CA TYR A 76 2.88 3.29 4.33
C TYR A 76 3.93 4.12 3.58
N MET A 77 5.08 4.41 4.17
CA MET A 77 6.19 5.09 3.49
C MET A 77 6.68 4.26 2.31
N ARG A 78 6.76 2.93 2.46
CA ARG A 78 7.11 2.05 1.35
C ARG A 78 6.07 2.10 0.23
N VAL A 79 4.77 2.19 0.55
CA VAL A 79 3.72 2.42 -0.46
C VAL A 79 3.92 3.75 -1.19
N ALA A 80 4.25 4.82 -0.46
CA ALA A 80 4.48 6.14 -1.05
C ALA A 80 5.69 6.17 -1.99
N GLU A 81 6.74 5.38 -1.71
CA GLU A 81 7.87 5.19 -2.60
C GLU A 81 7.49 4.43 -3.88
N LEU A 82 6.78 3.32 -3.73
CA LEU A 82 6.37 2.45 -4.84
C LEU A 82 5.28 3.08 -5.73
N ARG A 83 4.36 3.81 -5.12
CA ARG A 83 3.22 4.46 -5.80
C ARG A 83 2.94 5.85 -5.25
N PRO A 84 3.78 6.85 -5.61
CA PRO A 84 3.67 8.21 -5.05
C PRO A 84 2.36 8.94 -5.44
N GLY A 85 1.62 8.43 -6.43
CA GLY A 85 0.32 8.98 -6.87
C GLY A 85 -0.89 8.51 -6.04
N LEU A 86 -0.70 7.61 -5.07
CA LEU A 86 -1.80 7.07 -4.26
C LEU A 86 -2.11 8.00 -3.06
N SER A 87 -3.10 8.88 -3.22
CA SER A 87 -3.45 9.91 -2.22
C SER A 87 -3.78 9.33 -0.85
N ASP A 88 -4.51 8.21 -0.79
CA ASP A 88 -4.94 7.59 0.47
C ASP A 88 -3.78 7.17 1.36
N THR A 89 -2.61 6.88 0.78
CA THR A 89 -1.39 6.59 1.53
C THR A 89 -0.97 7.78 2.38
N TYR A 90 -0.99 8.98 1.82
CA TYR A 90 -0.60 10.20 2.54
C TYR A 90 -1.58 10.56 3.66
N TYR A 91 -2.87 10.26 3.46
CA TYR A 91 -3.86 10.38 4.53
C TYR A 91 -3.55 9.41 5.69
N ASN A 92 -3.26 8.15 5.41
CA ASN A 92 -2.93 7.15 6.44
C ASN A 92 -1.61 7.49 7.16
N ILE A 93 -0.61 8.01 6.45
CA ILE A 93 0.63 8.53 7.05
C ILE A 93 0.30 9.67 8.02
N ALA A 94 -0.53 10.63 7.61
CA ALA A 94 -0.95 11.74 8.46
C ALA A 94 -1.67 11.25 9.71
N LEU A 95 -2.57 10.27 9.59
CA LEU A 95 -3.26 9.66 10.73
C LEU A 95 -2.27 8.98 11.69
N ALA A 96 -1.28 8.25 11.18
CA ALA A 96 -0.28 7.58 12.02
C ALA A 96 0.55 8.62 12.80
N TYR A 97 1.00 9.68 12.16
CA TYR A 97 1.69 10.79 12.85
C TYR A 97 0.79 11.47 13.89
N HIS A 98 -0.48 11.69 13.56
CA HIS A 98 -1.43 12.28 14.51
C HIS A 98 -1.59 11.41 15.76
N ARG A 99 -1.67 10.08 15.60
CA ARG A 99 -1.73 9.13 16.72
C ARG A 99 -0.45 9.11 17.56
N MET A 100 0.68 9.48 16.97
CA MET A 100 1.97 9.64 17.66
C MET A 100 2.17 11.04 18.25
N GLU A 101 1.14 11.90 18.19
CA GLU A 101 1.17 13.28 18.67
C GLU A 101 2.22 14.16 17.94
N GLN A 102 2.63 13.76 16.73
CA GLN A 102 3.56 14.49 15.87
C GLN A 102 2.79 15.39 14.89
N SER A 103 2.21 16.47 15.41
CA SER A 103 1.29 17.34 14.68
C SER A 103 1.90 17.97 13.42
N THR A 104 3.14 18.43 13.47
CA THR A 104 3.81 19.06 12.31
C THR A 104 3.94 18.11 11.14
N ASP A 105 4.31 16.85 11.39
CA ASP A 105 4.41 15.85 10.35
C ASP A 105 3.02 15.41 9.87
N ALA A 106 2.06 15.26 10.78
CA ALA A 106 0.67 14.99 10.45
C ALA A 106 0.09 16.05 9.49
N ASP A 107 0.25 17.33 9.81
CA ASP A 107 -0.21 18.44 8.98
C ASP A 107 0.46 18.46 7.61
N ARG A 108 1.78 18.22 7.55
CA ARG A 108 2.53 18.15 6.28
C ARG A 108 1.97 17.07 5.34
N TYR A 109 1.74 15.87 5.83
CA TYR A 109 1.22 14.78 5.03
C TYR A 109 -0.26 14.93 4.69
N TYR A 110 -1.06 15.51 5.60
CA TYR A 110 -2.44 15.84 5.33
C TYR A 110 -2.59 16.92 4.25
N ASN A 111 -1.77 17.97 4.28
CA ASN A 111 -1.74 18.97 3.24
C ASN A 111 -1.37 18.36 1.88
N ARG A 112 -0.37 17.47 1.83
CA ARG A 112 -0.05 16.74 0.60
C ARG A 112 -1.21 15.92 0.06
N TYR A 113 -1.95 15.24 0.93
CA TYR A 113 -3.19 14.54 0.55
C TYR A 113 -4.21 15.51 -0.07
N GLN A 114 -4.45 16.65 0.53
CA GLN A 114 -5.39 17.67 0.03
C GLN A 114 -4.96 18.24 -1.33
N ASP A 115 -3.69 18.53 -1.52
CA ASP A 115 -3.13 18.99 -2.80
C ASP A 115 -3.36 17.97 -3.91
N MET A 116 -3.16 16.69 -3.62
CA MET A 116 -3.38 15.61 -4.57
C MET A 116 -4.86 15.47 -4.97
N LEU A 117 -5.78 15.61 -4.02
CA LEU A 117 -7.23 15.61 -4.28
C LEU A 117 -7.62 16.80 -5.16
N SER A 118 -7.10 17.98 -4.88
CA SER A 118 -7.37 19.21 -5.64
C SER A 118 -6.88 19.09 -7.08
N LEU A 119 -5.67 18.55 -7.28
CA LEU A 119 -5.10 18.29 -8.60
C LEU A 119 -5.93 17.25 -9.39
N ARG A 120 -6.36 16.19 -8.74
CA ARG A 120 -7.22 15.15 -9.36
C ARG A 120 -8.55 15.76 -9.83
N LYS A 121 -9.18 16.57 -8.98
CA LYS A 121 -10.43 17.27 -9.32
C LYS A 121 -10.25 18.23 -10.49
N ALA A 122 -9.17 19.00 -10.51
CA ALA A 122 -8.85 19.92 -11.61
C ALA A 122 -8.67 19.18 -12.94
N LYS A 123 -7.93 18.05 -12.93
CA LYS A 123 -7.74 17.21 -14.13
C LYS A 123 -9.07 16.61 -14.64
N GLU A 124 -9.93 16.17 -13.75
CA GLU A 124 -11.25 15.63 -14.11
C GLU A 124 -12.15 16.69 -14.74
N LEU A 125 -12.17 17.91 -14.19
CA LEU A 125 -12.90 19.04 -14.76
C LEU A 125 -12.37 19.43 -16.15
N ALA A 126 -11.05 19.45 -16.34
CA ALA A 126 -10.42 19.73 -17.64
C ALA A 126 -10.82 18.67 -18.68
N ARG A 127 -10.79 17.39 -18.31
CA ARG A 127 -11.23 16.29 -19.18
C ARG A 127 -12.67 16.45 -19.63
N LYS A 128 -13.60 16.70 -18.68
CA LYS A 128 -15.02 16.91 -18.98
C LYS A 128 -15.25 18.09 -19.94
N LYS A 129 -14.51 19.19 -19.78
CA LYS A 129 -14.59 20.33 -20.70
C LYS A 129 -14.13 19.98 -22.12
N THR A 130 -13.19 19.06 -22.28
CA THR A 130 -12.70 18.61 -23.60
C THR A 130 -13.70 17.68 -24.28
N GLU A 131 -14.37 16.83 -23.51
CA GLU A 131 -15.39 15.88 -24.00
C GLU A 131 -16.70 16.58 -24.42
N MET A 132 -16.97 17.79 -23.92
CA MET A 132 -18.17 18.60 -24.24
C MET A 132 -18.02 19.48 -25.48
N LYS A 133 -16.86 19.50 -26.14
CA LYS A 133 -16.60 20.24 -27.37
C LYS A 133 -16.73 19.34 -28.61
#